data_08b3750cc561621765d38afd4bb6e2d5
#
_entry.id   08b3750cc561621765d38afd4bb6e2d5
#
_cell.length_a   1.000
_cell.length_b   1.000
_cell.length_c   1.000
_cell.angle_alpha   90.00
_cell.angle_beta   90.00
_cell.angle_gamma   90.00
#
_symmetry.space_group_name_H-M   'P 1'
#
loop_
_entity.id
_entity.type
_entity.pdbx_description
1 polymer ?
#
loop_
_entity_poly.entity_id
_entity_poly.type
_entity_poly.pdbx_seq_one_letter_code
_entity_poly.pdbx_strand_id
1 'polypeptide(L)'
;MSNQTQKELDFDIEVQSTLQKIQELLLVKGKEYRRNKNPYHNFEFGSKMTNQIPEKVLHGFLLKHLVSYQDMLNDIEQGKLPKIEVVEEKLNDIILYYIIQKCMILERIKSA
;
A
#
# COMPACT_ATOMS: atom_id res chain seq x y z
N MET A 1 -6.11 0.78 -35.46
CA MET A 1 -6.93 -0.19 -34.73
C MET A 1 -6.08 -0.94 -33.70
N SER A 2 -6.59 -1.03 -32.50
CA SER A 2 -5.92 -1.80 -31.47
C SER A 2 -6.16 -3.28 -31.69
N ASN A 3 -5.09 -4.08 -31.68
CA ASN A 3 -5.15 -5.52 -31.76
C ASN A 3 -5.06 -6.16 -30.37
N GLN A 4 -5.53 -5.44 -29.37
CA GLN A 4 -5.49 -5.92 -27.99
C GLN A 4 -6.41 -7.14 -27.80
N THR A 5 -5.92 -8.13 -27.08
CA THR A 5 -6.72 -9.26 -26.63
C THR A 5 -7.64 -8.83 -25.48
N GLN A 6 -8.65 -9.65 -25.19
CA GLN A 6 -9.52 -9.40 -24.04
C GLN A 6 -8.71 -9.38 -22.73
N LYS A 7 -7.71 -10.24 -22.62
CA LYS A 7 -6.82 -10.31 -21.46
C LYS A 7 -6.05 -9.01 -21.25
N GLU A 8 -5.53 -8.42 -22.33
CA GLU A 8 -4.84 -7.13 -22.28
C GLU A 8 -5.77 -5.99 -21.89
N LEU A 9 -6.99 -6.00 -22.47
CA LEU A 9 -8.00 -4.99 -22.12
C LEU A 9 -8.39 -5.07 -20.64
N ASP A 10 -8.61 -6.27 -20.14
CA ASP A 10 -8.96 -6.49 -18.73
C ASP A 10 -7.83 -6.02 -17.81
N PHE A 11 -6.59 -6.30 -18.19
CA PHE A 11 -5.42 -5.83 -17.45
C PHE A 11 -5.36 -4.30 -17.40
N ASP A 12 -5.51 -3.65 -18.55
CA ASP A 12 -5.44 -2.18 -18.64
C ASP A 12 -6.55 -1.51 -17.83
N ILE A 13 -7.76 -2.06 -17.87
CA ILE A 13 -8.90 -1.57 -17.09
C ILE A 13 -8.59 -1.68 -15.60
N GLU A 14 -8.04 -2.83 -15.17
CA GLU A 14 -7.73 -3.05 -13.77
C GLU A 14 -6.61 -2.13 -13.27
N VAL A 15 -5.59 -1.87 -14.09
CA VAL A 15 -4.53 -0.92 -13.77
C VAL A 15 -5.12 0.48 -13.54
N GLN A 16 -5.97 0.95 -14.44
CA GLN A 16 -6.58 2.27 -14.31
C GLN A 16 -7.47 2.36 -13.07
N SER A 17 -8.29 1.34 -12.83
CA SER A 17 -9.17 1.27 -11.67
C SER A 17 -8.36 1.27 -10.36
N THR A 18 -7.28 0.50 -10.31
CA THR A 18 -6.43 0.41 -9.13
C THR A 18 -5.73 1.74 -8.84
N LEU A 19 -5.16 2.38 -9.85
CA LEU A 19 -4.50 3.68 -9.68
C LEU A 19 -5.46 4.74 -9.13
N GLN A 20 -6.69 4.79 -9.66
CA GLN A 20 -7.71 5.71 -9.17
C GLN A 20 -8.06 5.41 -7.72
N LYS A 21 -8.25 4.14 -7.37
CA LYS A 21 -8.58 3.73 -6.02
C LYS A 21 -7.48 4.05 -5.02
N ILE A 22 -6.21 3.87 -5.41
CA ILE A 22 -5.06 4.23 -4.57
C ILE A 22 -5.05 5.74 -4.30
N GLN A 23 -5.32 6.57 -5.30
CA GLN A 23 -5.42 8.02 -5.11
C GLN A 23 -6.49 8.37 -4.08
N GLU A 24 -7.67 7.76 -4.18
CA GLU A 24 -8.77 7.99 -3.23
C GLU A 24 -8.39 7.55 -1.82
N LEU A 25 -7.76 6.38 -1.69
CA LEU A 25 -7.33 5.86 -0.39
C LEU A 25 -6.26 6.74 0.25
N LEU A 26 -5.34 7.30 -0.54
CA LEU A 26 -4.33 8.22 -0.04
C LEU A 26 -4.95 9.49 0.52
N LEU A 27 -6.04 9.97 -0.07
CA LEU A 27 -6.76 11.14 0.45
C LEU A 27 -7.45 10.82 1.79
N VAL A 28 -8.05 9.65 1.92
CA VAL A 28 -8.78 9.26 3.14
C VAL A 28 -7.82 8.82 4.24
N LYS A 29 -7.01 7.80 3.97
CA LYS A 29 -6.07 7.25 4.97
C LYS A 29 -4.93 8.20 5.28
N GLY A 30 -4.53 9.02 4.31
CA GLY A 30 -3.54 10.05 4.53
C GLY A 30 -3.94 11.01 5.65
N LYS A 31 -5.23 11.30 5.79
CA LYS A 31 -5.74 12.14 6.89
C LYS A 31 -5.57 11.46 8.25
N GLU A 32 -5.66 10.15 8.30
CA GLU A 32 -5.47 9.38 9.54
C GLU A 32 -4.03 9.42 10.05
N TYR A 33 -3.05 9.49 9.13
CA TYR A 33 -1.63 9.53 9.46
C TYR A 33 -1.09 10.94 9.66
N ARG A 34 -1.84 11.96 9.24
CA ARG A 34 -1.43 13.37 9.31
C ARG A 34 -1.80 14.00 10.63
N ARG A 35 -0.92 14.91 11.07
CA ARG A 35 -1.22 15.84 12.14
C ARG A 35 -0.37 17.07 11.96
N ASN A 36 -0.93 18.26 12.20
CA ASN A 36 -0.21 19.53 12.05
C ASN A 36 0.46 19.66 10.68
N LYS A 37 -0.24 19.27 9.61
CA LYS A 37 0.23 19.29 8.21
C LYS A 37 1.41 18.35 7.94
N ASN A 38 1.69 17.43 8.84
CA ASN A 38 2.74 16.43 8.66
C ASN A 38 2.12 15.10 8.21
N PRO A 39 2.33 14.69 6.94
CA PRO A 39 1.76 13.44 6.43
C PRO A 39 2.36 12.19 7.06
N TYR A 40 3.50 12.31 7.74
CA TYR A 40 4.23 11.18 8.34
C TYR A 40 4.11 11.13 9.85
N HIS A 41 3.18 11.91 10.42
CA HIS A 41 3.07 12.08 11.88
C HIS A 41 3.07 10.75 12.64
N ASN A 42 2.23 9.79 12.22
CA ASN A 42 2.10 8.51 12.92
C ASN A 42 3.43 7.73 12.95
N PHE A 43 4.16 7.76 11.85
CA PHE A 43 5.41 7.03 11.73
C PHE A 43 6.55 7.72 12.51
N GLU A 44 6.59 9.04 12.48
CA GLU A 44 7.56 9.82 13.23
C GLU A 44 7.30 9.72 14.74
N PHE A 45 6.04 9.75 15.16
CA PHE A 45 5.68 9.56 16.56
C PHE A 45 6.04 8.14 17.02
N GLY A 46 5.70 7.13 16.21
CA GLY A 46 6.06 5.75 16.49
C GLY A 46 7.57 5.54 16.56
N SER A 47 8.33 6.30 15.77
CA SER A 47 9.80 6.31 15.80
C SER A 47 10.33 6.70 17.18
N LYS A 48 9.76 7.71 17.77
CA LYS A 48 10.14 8.17 19.11
C LYS A 48 9.80 7.16 20.20
N MET A 49 8.66 6.48 20.05
CA MET A 49 8.19 5.49 21.02
C MET A 49 8.97 4.19 20.97
N THR A 50 9.45 3.79 19.80
CA THR A 50 10.07 2.48 19.58
C THR A 50 11.57 2.54 19.40
N ASN A 51 12.15 3.73 19.36
CA ASN A 51 13.58 3.95 19.10
C ASN A 51 14.02 3.33 17.76
N GLN A 52 13.17 3.46 16.75
CA GLN A 52 13.44 3.02 15.38
C GLN A 52 13.25 4.21 14.44
N ILE A 53 13.87 4.17 13.26
CA ILE A 53 13.60 5.19 12.23
C ILE A 53 12.16 5.05 11.73
N PRO A 54 11.52 6.16 11.28
CA PRO A 54 10.12 6.11 10.82
C PRO A 54 9.85 5.10 9.72
N GLU A 55 10.80 4.88 8.84
CA GLU A 55 10.69 3.90 7.76
C GLU A 55 10.54 2.47 8.29
N LYS A 56 11.20 2.16 9.39
CA LYS A 56 11.05 0.85 10.05
C LYS A 56 9.71 0.73 10.78
N VAL A 57 9.20 1.83 11.33
CA VAL A 57 7.86 1.85 11.94
C VAL A 57 6.81 1.54 10.88
N LEU A 58 6.89 2.18 9.72
CA LEU A 58 5.98 1.90 8.60
C LEU A 58 6.11 0.45 8.15
N HIS A 59 7.32 -0.06 8.06
CA HIS A 59 7.56 -1.45 7.68
C HIS A 59 6.87 -2.42 8.64
N GLY A 60 6.87 -2.10 9.94
CA GLY A 60 6.15 -2.89 10.93
C GLY A 60 4.64 -2.95 10.69
N PHE A 61 4.04 -1.82 10.31
CA PHE A 61 2.63 -1.77 9.92
C PHE A 61 2.37 -2.61 8.67
N LEU A 62 3.26 -2.50 7.68
CA LEU A 62 3.17 -3.23 6.42
C LEU A 62 3.31 -4.73 6.62
N LEU A 63 4.12 -5.16 7.60
CA LEU A 63 4.43 -6.57 7.82
C LEU A 63 3.18 -7.43 8.03
N LYS A 64 2.19 -6.93 8.77
CA LYS A 64 0.91 -7.64 8.98
C LYS A 64 0.20 -7.91 7.66
N HIS A 65 0.21 -6.93 6.76
CA HIS A 65 -0.41 -7.05 5.45
C HIS A 65 0.34 -8.04 4.56
N LEU A 66 1.68 -8.04 4.65
CA LEU A 66 2.50 -9.01 3.89
C LEU A 66 2.26 -10.44 4.35
N VAL A 67 2.14 -10.67 5.65
CA VAL A 67 1.81 -11.99 6.20
C VAL A 67 0.44 -12.44 5.69
N SER A 68 -0.56 -11.58 5.78
CA SER A 68 -1.92 -11.86 5.30
C SER A 68 -1.94 -12.14 3.79
N TYR A 69 -1.15 -11.40 3.03
CA TYR A 69 -0.99 -11.63 1.59
C TYR A 69 -0.35 -13.00 1.32
N GLN A 70 0.68 -13.38 2.07
CA GLN A 70 1.33 -14.68 1.94
C GLN A 70 0.35 -15.83 2.21
N ASP A 71 -0.49 -15.69 3.24
CA ASP A 71 -1.54 -16.67 3.54
C ASP A 71 -2.52 -16.80 2.38
N MET A 72 -2.89 -15.69 1.76
CA MET A 72 -3.76 -15.68 0.58
C MET A 72 -3.12 -16.45 -0.58
N LEU A 73 -1.82 -16.27 -0.83
CA LEU A 73 -1.11 -17.00 -1.87
C LEU A 73 -1.10 -18.51 -1.59
N ASN A 74 -0.89 -18.89 -0.35
CA ASN A 74 -0.93 -20.30 0.06
C ASN A 74 -2.32 -20.90 -0.17
N ASP A 75 -3.38 -20.15 0.13
CA ASP A 75 -4.75 -20.58 -0.14
C ASP A 75 -5.02 -20.76 -1.63
N ILE A 76 -4.58 -19.82 -2.45
CA ILE A 76 -4.73 -19.90 -3.91
C ILE A 76 -4.02 -21.16 -4.44
N GLU A 77 -2.83 -21.44 -3.94
CA GLU A 77 -2.05 -22.61 -4.34
C GLU A 77 -2.80 -23.91 -4.04
N GLN A 78 -3.63 -23.92 -3.00
CA GLN A 78 -4.46 -25.06 -2.62
C GLN A 78 -5.84 -25.04 -3.28
N GLY A 79 -6.07 -24.13 -4.20
CA GLY A 79 -7.33 -24.02 -4.93
C GLY A 79 -8.42 -23.22 -4.24
N LYS A 80 -8.07 -22.52 -3.15
CA LYS A 80 -9.01 -21.64 -2.43
C LYS A 80 -8.86 -20.23 -2.95
N LEU A 81 -9.81 -19.78 -3.75
CA LEU A 81 -9.76 -18.42 -4.30
C LEU A 81 -10.37 -17.43 -3.31
N PRO A 82 -9.69 -16.28 -3.08
CA PRO A 82 -10.23 -15.23 -2.24
C PRO A 82 -11.37 -14.50 -2.94
N LYS A 83 -12.18 -13.80 -2.15
CA LYS A 83 -13.18 -12.87 -2.68
C LYS A 83 -12.48 -11.65 -3.27
N ILE A 84 -13.08 -11.06 -4.29
CA ILE A 84 -12.55 -9.87 -4.96
C ILE A 84 -12.28 -8.75 -3.95
N GLU A 85 -13.22 -8.50 -3.03
CA GLU A 85 -13.11 -7.44 -2.03
C GLU A 85 -11.90 -7.64 -1.12
N VAL A 86 -11.58 -8.88 -0.80
CA VAL A 86 -10.42 -9.23 0.04
C VAL A 86 -9.12 -8.96 -0.70
N VAL A 87 -9.06 -9.34 -1.98
CA VAL A 87 -7.89 -9.09 -2.84
C VAL A 87 -7.62 -7.59 -2.95
N GLU A 88 -8.68 -6.82 -3.25
CA GLU A 88 -8.57 -5.37 -3.40
C GLU A 88 -8.10 -4.72 -2.10
N GLU A 89 -8.69 -5.06 -0.98
CA GLU A 89 -8.31 -4.48 0.32
C GLU A 89 -6.85 -4.78 0.66
N LYS A 90 -6.45 -6.04 0.60
CA LYS A 90 -5.09 -6.45 0.98
C LYS A 90 -4.02 -5.85 0.08
N LEU A 91 -4.20 -5.96 -1.23
CA LEU A 91 -3.19 -5.50 -2.17
C LEU A 91 -3.15 -3.97 -2.27
N ASN A 92 -4.30 -3.32 -2.21
CA ASN A 92 -4.34 -1.86 -2.21
C ASN A 92 -3.67 -1.28 -0.97
N ASP A 93 -3.87 -1.88 0.20
CA ASP A 93 -3.19 -1.44 1.42
C ASP A 93 -1.67 -1.59 1.29
N ILE A 94 -1.19 -2.70 0.74
CA ILE A 94 0.25 -2.92 0.52
C ILE A 94 0.82 -1.86 -0.42
N ILE A 95 0.15 -1.60 -1.53
CA ILE A 95 0.56 -0.58 -2.51
C ILE A 95 0.62 0.79 -1.83
N LEU A 96 -0.41 1.13 -1.07
CA LEU A 96 -0.50 2.39 -0.34
C LEU A 96 0.70 2.60 0.59
N TYR A 97 1.03 1.59 1.39
CA TYR A 97 2.16 1.67 2.30
C TYR A 97 3.49 1.85 1.57
N TYR A 98 3.68 1.18 0.43
CA TYR A 98 4.90 1.34 -0.35
C TYR A 98 5.02 2.72 -0.97
N ILE A 99 3.91 3.34 -1.37
CA ILE A 99 3.92 4.72 -1.85
C ILE A 99 4.37 5.67 -0.73
N ILE A 100 3.81 5.54 0.45
CA ILE A 100 4.18 6.37 1.61
C ILE A 100 5.66 6.14 1.94
N GLN A 101 6.11 4.90 1.97
CA GLN A 101 7.50 4.54 2.26
C GLN A 101 8.48 5.21 1.27
N LYS A 102 8.16 5.15 0.00
CA LYS A 102 8.94 5.82 -1.03
C LYS A 102 9.06 7.31 -0.74
N CYS A 103 7.95 7.95 -0.42
CA CYS A 103 7.94 9.38 -0.11
C CYS A 103 8.80 9.71 1.12
N MET A 104 8.74 8.89 2.15
CA MET A 104 9.55 9.08 3.37
C MET A 104 11.04 8.95 3.09
N ILE A 105 11.43 7.94 2.31
CA ILE A 105 12.84 7.72 1.95
C ILE A 105 13.36 8.89 1.09
N LEU A 106 12.57 9.33 0.12
CA LEU A 106 12.94 10.46 -0.72
C LEU A 106 13.07 11.75 0.11
N GLU A 107 12.19 11.97 1.06
CA GLU A 107 12.26 13.11 1.97
C GLU A 107 13.55 13.08 2.80
N ARG A 108 13.92 11.91 3.29
CA ARG A 108 15.15 11.72 4.06
C ARG A 108 16.39 12.08 3.22
N ILE A 109 16.41 11.66 1.97
CA ILE A 109 17.52 11.96 1.04
C ILE A 109 17.63 13.48 0.82
N LYS A 110 16.50 14.15 0.61
CA LYS A 110 16.47 15.60 0.38
C LYS A 110 16.89 16.40 1.60
N SER A 111 16.68 15.87 2.78
CA SER A 111 17.02 16.54 4.06
C SER A 111 18.41 16.20 4.57
N ALA A 112 19.12 15.35 3.87
CA ALA A 112 20.47 14.92 4.26
C ALA A 112 21.52 15.97 3.91
#